data_9c611c8f55b6cc77a63e2efc43956794
#
_entry.id   9c611c8f55b6cc77a63e2efc43956794
#
_cell.length_a   1.000
_cell.length_b   1.000
_cell.length_c   1.000
_cell.angle_alpha   90.00
_cell.angle_beta   90.00
_cell.angle_gamma   90.00
#
_symmetry.space_group_name_H-M   'P 1'
#
loop_
_entity.id
_entity.type
_entity.pdbx_description
1 polymer ?
#
loop_
_entity_poly.entity_id
_entity_poly.type
_entity_poly.pdbx_seq_one_letter_code
_entity_poly.pdbx_strand_id
1 'polypeptide(L)'
;MEQTYVIENCKSFNARDIFECGQCFRWNVQEEGSYTGIFGKNVLNVKQEPTGKVMITGICDGDIKEVCRKYFDLDRDYEAIKEKLANIDEYMKESIKYGEGIRILNQDLWEMIISYIISANNNIPRIKGIIERLSK
;
A
#
# COMPACT_ATOMS: atom_id res chain seq x y z
N MET A 1 14.51 12.29 -12.26
CA MET A 1 14.37 11.36 -13.39
C MET A 1 13.42 10.26 -13.00
N GLU A 2 12.53 9.89 -13.88
CA GLU A 2 11.60 8.79 -13.66
C GLU A 2 12.35 7.45 -13.65
N GLN A 3 12.02 6.61 -12.69
CA GLN A 3 12.60 5.28 -12.50
C GLN A 3 11.52 4.22 -12.62
N THR A 4 11.91 2.98 -12.92
CA THR A 4 10.99 1.84 -12.99
C THR A 4 11.56 0.66 -12.21
N TYR A 5 10.71 0.03 -11.41
CA TYR A 5 11.00 -1.22 -10.71
C TYR A 5 9.93 -2.26 -11.02
N VAL A 6 10.35 -3.44 -11.43
CA VAL A 6 9.46 -4.55 -11.79
C VAL A 6 9.70 -5.72 -10.85
N ILE A 7 8.61 -6.25 -10.29
CA ILE A 7 8.61 -7.46 -9.47
C ILE A 7 7.81 -8.51 -10.22
N GLU A 8 8.47 -9.54 -10.73
CA GLU A 8 7.85 -10.54 -11.62
C GLU A 8 6.84 -11.45 -10.90
N ASN A 9 7.08 -11.76 -9.64
CA ASN A 9 6.17 -12.60 -8.83
C ASN A 9 6.19 -12.12 -7.39
N CYS A 10 5.36 -11.12 -7.09
CA CYS A 10 5.24 -10.57 -5.75
C CYS A 10 4.15 -11.33 -4.98
N LYS A 11 4.58 -12.21 -4.07
CA LYS A 11 3.67 -12.92 -3.18
C LYS A 11 3.07 -11.98 -2.13
N SER A 12 1.85 -12.26 -1.69
CA SER A 12 1.15 -11.44 -0.71
C SER A 12 1.17 -9.96 -1.05
N PHE A 13 0.83 -9.64 -2.28
CA PHE A 13 0.73 -8.27 -2.76
C PHE A 13 -0.52 -8.15 -3.64
N ASN A 14 -1.49 -7.37 -3.18
CA ASN A 14 -2.63 -6.94 -3.96
C ASN A 14 -2.78 -5.43 -3.80
N ALA A 15 -2.62 -4.69 -4.88
CA ALA A 15 -2.63 -3.23 -4.85
C ALA A 15 -3.93 -2.66 -4.25
N ARG A 16 -5.07 -3.23 -4.60
CA ARG A 16 -6.36 -2.83 -4.04
C ARG A 16 -6.42 -3.07 -2.53
N ASP A 17 -6.05 -4.26 -2.08
CA ASP A 17 -6.06 -4.61 -0.66
C ASP A 17 -5.13 -3.70 0.16
N ILE A 18 -3.97 -3.33 -0.42
CA ILE A 18 -2.99 -2.46 0.24
C ILE A 18 -3.49 -1.02 0.32
N PHE A 19 -4.00 -0.47 -0.79
CA PHE A 19 -4.29 0.96 -0.88
C PHE A 19 -5.72 1.34 -0.47
N GLU A 20 -6.65 0.38 -0.42
CA GLU A 20 -8.05 0.63 -0.06
C GLU A 20 -8.46 0.10 1.32
N CYS A 21 -7.55 -0.52 2.07
CA CYS A 21 -7.87 -1.07 3.40
C CYS A 21 -7.89 -0.02 4.53
N GLY A 22 -7.68 1.25 4.25
CA GLY A 22 -7.74 2.33 5.23
C GLY A 22 -6.45 2.61 5.99
N GLN A 23 -5.31 2.10 5.54
CA GLN A 23 -4.01 2.40 6.14
C GLN A 23 -3.32 3.63 5.54
N CYS A 24 -3.70 4.06 4.34
CA CYS A 24 -3.12 5.20 3.64
C CYS A 24 -4.20 5.96 2.88
N PHE A 25 -4.01 7.26 2.68
CA PHE A 25 -5.06 8.13 2.14
C PHE A 25 -4.59 9.01 0.97
N ARG A 26 -3.33 8.88 0.55
CA ARG A 26 -2.75 9.63 -0.57
C ARG A 26 -2.44 8.75 -1.79
N TRP A 27 -3.05 7.57 -1.85
CA TRP A 27 -3.05 6.68 -3.01
C TRP A 27 -4.41 6.70 -3.67
N ASN A 28 -4.43 6.92 -4.98
CA ASN A 28 -5.66 7.04 -5.76
C ASN A 28 -5.63 6.13 -6.97
N VAL A 29 -6.73 5.40 -7.18
CA VAL A 29 -6.91 4.57 -8.36
C VAL A 29 -7.04 5.44 -9.61
N GLN A 30 -6.41 5.03 -10.69
CA GLN A 30 -6.50 5.65 -12.01
C GLN A 30 -7.54 4.93 -12.88
N GLU A 31 -7.96 5.54 -13.98
CA GLU A 31 -8.98 4.98 -14.88
C GLU A 31 -8.61 3.60 -15.42
N GLU A 32 -7.32 3.35 -15.68
CA GLU A 32 -6.80 2.06 -16.14
C GLU A 32 -6.54 1.03 -15.02
N GLY A 33 -6.91 1.35 -13.77
CA GLY A 33 -6.83 0.47 -12.61
C GLY A 33 -5.47 0.44 -11.89
N SER A 34 -4.50 1.26 -12.30
CA SER A 34 -3.28 1.47 -11.52
C SER A 34 -3.53 2.41 -10.32
N TYR A 35 -2.58 2.48 -9.40
CA TYR A 35 -2.64 3.37 -8.24
C TYR A 35 -1.50 4.36 -8.27
N THR A 36 -1.81 5.65 -8.19
CA THR A 36 -0.80 6.70 -8.04
C THR A 36 -0.84 7.26 -6.64
N GLY A 37 0.32 7.37 -6.02
CA GLY A 37 0.45 7.84 -4.64
C GLY A 37 1.62 8.76 -4.42
N ILE A 38 1.53 9.52 -3.33
CA ILE A 38 2.55 10.45 -2.86
C ILE A 38 2.88 10.09 -1.41
N PHE A 39 4.15 9.91 -1.11
CA PHE A 39 4.64 9.71 0.25
C PHE A 39 6.06 10.28 0.39
N GLY A 40 6.32 11.05 1.44
CA GLY A 40 7.57 11.79 1.58
C GLY A 40 7.85 12.64 0.34
N LYS A 41 8.99 12.40 -0.30
CA LYS A 41 9.40 13.08 -1.55
C LYS A 41 9.18 12.21 -2.80
N ASN A 42 8.37 11.17 -2.68
CA ASN A 42 8.18 10.18 -3.74
C ASN A 42 6.79 10.34 -4.37
N VAL A 43 6.73 10.21 -5.68
CA VAL A 43 5.50 10.11 -6.48
C VAL A 43 5.60 8.85 -7.31
N LEU A 44 4.82 7.83 -6.96
CA LEU A 44 4.89 6.52 -7.61
C LEU A 44 3.52 6.12 -8.17
N ASN A 45 3.57 5.38 -9.28
CA ASN A 45 2.44 4.65 -9.83
C ASN A 45 2.71 3.14 -9.69
N VAL A 46 1.73 2.41 -9.20
CA VAL A 46 1.77 0.95 -9.05
C VAL A 46 0.72 0.33 -9.96
N LYS A 47 1.17 -0.48 -10.90
CA LYS A 47 0.34 -1.27 -11.79
C LYS A 47 0.58 -2.75 -11.55
N GLN A 48 -0.47 -3.47 -11.20
CA GLN A 48 -0.43 -4.91 -11.00
C GLN A 48 -1.14 -5.63 -12.14
N GLU A 49 -0.47 -6.62 -12.73
CA GLU A 49 -1.02 -7.48 -13.75
C GLU A 49 -1.71 -8.71 -13.13
N PRO A 50 -2.69 -9.32 -13.83
CA PRO A 50 -3.33 -10.56 -13.36
C PRO A 50 -2.36 -11.72 -13.11
N THR A 51 -1.19 -11.68 -13.73
CA THR A 51 -0.10 -12.67 -13.57
C THR A 51 0.61 -12.58 -12.22
N GLY A 52 0.32 -11.54 -11.43
CA GLY A 52 1.02 -11.24 -10.18
C GLY A 52 2.27 -10.36 -10.36
N LYS A 53 2.57 -9.96 -11.60
CA LYS A 53 3.64 -8.99 -11.88
C LYS A 53 3.22 -7.61 -11.40
N VAL A 54 4.12 -6.94 -10.71
CA VAL A 54 3.92 -5.57 -10.21
C VAL A 54 4.95 -4.65 -10.87
N MET A 55 4.48 -3.63 -11.55
CA MET A 55 5.31 -2.58 -12.13
C MET A 55 5.12 -1.28 -11.37
N ILE A 56 6.21 -0.72 -10.89
CA ILE A 56 6.24 0.52 -10.12
C ILE A 56 7.07 1.54 -10.89
N THR A 57 6.48 2.69 -11.20
CA THR A 57 7.14 3.76 -11.95
C THR A 57 6.98 5.09 -11.21
N GLY A 58 7.93 5.97 -11.35
CA GLY A 58 7.78 7.33 -10.83
C GLY A 58 9.09 8.01 -10.47
N ILE A 59 8.95 9.09 -9.73
CA ILE A 59 10.06 9.92 -9.24
C ILE A 59 10.20 9.67 -7.74
N CYS A 60 11.39 9.30 -7.30
CA CYS A 60 11.67 9.07 -5.89
C CYS A 60 13.01 9.67 -5.45
N ASP A 61 13.13 9.91 -4.15
CA ASP A 61 14.37 10.34 -3.51
C ASP A 61 15.24 9.11 -3.23
N GLY A 62 16.18 8.86 -4.14
CA GLY A 62 17.07 7.70 -4.11
C GLY A 62 16.73 6.62 -5.14
N ASP A 63 17.16 5.40 -4.87
CA ASP A 63 16.89 4.24 -5.73
C ASP A 63 15.48 3.70 -5.52
N ILE A 64 14.71 3.59 -6.59
CA ILE A 64 13.30 3.16 -6.53
C ILE A 64 13.15 1.76 -5.91
N LYS A 65 14.08 0.85 -6.15
CA LYS A 65 14.04 -0.50 -5.59
C LYS A 65 14.14 -0.46 -4.06
N GLU A 66 15.06 0.32 -3.52
CA GLU A 66 15.24 0.48 -2.08
C GLU A 66 14.05 1.21 -1.42
N VAL A 67 13.55 2.26 -2.08
CA VAL A 67 12.34 2.98 -1.63
C VAL A 67 11.15 2.03 -1.54
N CYS A 68 10.88 1.27 -2.59
CA CYS A 68 9.78 0.31 -2.63
C CYS A 68 9.95 -0.83 -1.62
N ARG A 69 11.17 -1.39 -1.51
CA ARG A 69 11.48 -2.47 -0.57
C ARG A 69 11.12 -2.09 0.87
N LYS A 70 11.50 -0.89 1.27
CA LYS A 70 11.19 -0.36 2.61
C LYS A 70 9.71 -0.02 2.77
N TYR A 71 9.15 0.75 1.84
CA TYR A 71 7.78 1.24 1.94
C TYR A 71 6.75 0.12 1.95
N PHE A 72 6.87 -0.85 1.03
CA PHE A 72 5.97 -2.00 0.92
C PHE A 72 6.35 -3.19 1.80
N ASP A 73 7.37 -3.06 2.66
CA ASP A 73 7.85 -4.13 3.55
C ASP A 73 8.12 -5.44 2.78
N LEU A 74 8.82 -5.34 1.63
CA LEU A 74 9.00 -6.46 0.71
C LEU A 74 9.90 -7.58 1.24
N ASP A 75 10.75 -7.31 2.22
CA ASP A 75 11.64 -8.31 2.82
C ASP A 75 10.96 -9.22 3.83
N ARG A 76 9.77 -8.85 4.30
CA ARG A 76 9.01 -9.64 5.28
C ARG A 76 8.26 -10.78 4.62
N ASP A 77 8.36 -11.96 5.17
CA ASP A 77 7.63 -13.14 4.71
C ASP A 77 6.18 -13.15 5.23
N TYR A 78 5.29 -12.52 4.46
CA TYR A 78 3.86 -12.46 4.77
C TYR A 78 3.17 -13.82 4.62
N GLU A 79 3.69 -14.72 3.77
CA GLU A 79 3.14 -16.07 3.64
C GLU A 79 3.28 -16.86 4.94
N ALA A 80 4.47 -16.82 5.55
CA ALA A 80 4.72 -17.48 6.84
C ALA A 80 3.87 -16.88 7.98
N ILE A 81 3.63 -15.53 7.95
CA ILE A 81 2.76 -14.88 8.93
C ILE A 81 1.30 -15.33 8.74
N LYS A 82 0.80 -15.34 7.52
CA LYS A 82 -0.56 -15.78 7.20
C LYS A 82 -0.79 -17.24 7.60
N GLU A 83 0.17 -18.11 7.34
CA GLU A 83 0.09 -19.52 7.74
C GLU A 83 -0.06 -19.68 9.26
N LYS A 84 0.76 -18.97 10.03
CA LYS A 84 0.65 -18.97 11.49
C LYS A 84 -0.71 -18.45 11.97
N LEU A 85 -1.18 -17.34 11.40
CA LEU A 85 -2.46 -16.74 11.79
C LEU A 85 -3.65 -17.64 11.40
N ALA A 86 -3.61 -18.29 10.24
CA ALA A 86 -4.67 -19.19 9.78
C ALA A 86 -4.87 -20.41 10.68
N ASN A 87 -3.85 -20.79 11.47
CA ASN A 87 -3.91 -21.90 12.41
C ASN A 87 -4.48 -21.51 13.79
N ILE A 88 -4.85 -20.25 14.02
CA ILE A 88 -5.42 -19.81 15.30
C ILE A 88 -6.87 -20.24 15.41
N ASP A 89 -7.71 -19.88 14.45
CA ASP A 89 -9.12 -20.26 14.38
C ASP A 89 -9.70 -20.07 12.97
N GLU A 90 -10.94 -20.51 12.74
CA GLU A 90 -11.62 -20.38 11.46
C GLU A 90 -11.94 -18.92 11.09
N TYR A 91 -12.20 -18.03 12.06
CA TYR A 91 -12.45 -16.62 11.78
C TYR A 91 -11.19 -15.94 11.22
N MET A 92 -10.04 -16.24 11.82
CA MET A 92 -8.75 -15.72 11.33
C MET A 92 -8.44 -16.26 9.94
N LYS A 93 -8.70 -17.54 9.69
CA LYS A 93 -8.50 -18.17 8.39
C LYS A 93 -9.36 -17.53 7.28
N GLU A 94 -10.63 -17.25 7.55
CA GLU A 94 -11.51 -16.54 6.62
C GLU A 94 -11.08 -15.07 6.42
N SER A 95 -10.64 -14.39 7.47
CA SER A 95 -10.12 -13.02 7.39
C SER A 95 -8.89 -12.93 6.50
N ILE A 96 -7.99 -13.90 6.57
CA ILE A 96 -6.79 -13.97 5.73
C ILE A 96 -7.16 -14.17 4.26
N LYS A 97 -8.12 -15.00 3.95
CA LYS A 97 -8.60 -15.17 2.57
C LYS A 97 -9.16 -13.87 1.99
N TYR A 98 -9.88 -13.09 2.82
CA TYR A 98 -10.46 -11.82 2.41
C TYR A 98 -9.38 -10.76 2.12
N GLY A 99 -8.35 -10.68 2.96
CA GLY A 99 -7.27 -9.70 2.85
C GLY A 99 -5.92 -10.33 2.46
N GLU A 100 -5.93 -11.30 1.56
CA GLU A 100 -4.76 -12.13 1.23
C GLU A 100 -3.56 -11.31 0.74
N GLY A 101 -3.81 -10.22 0.08
CA GLY A 101 -2.77 -9.36 -0.51
C GLY A 101 -2.40 -8.15 0.30
N ILE A 102 -2.89 -7.99 1.53
CA ILE A 102 -2.57 -6.84 2.39
C ILE A 102 -1.10 -6.92 2.83
N ARG A 103 -0.41 -5.78 2.69
CA ARG A 103 0.89 -5.49 3.31
C ARG A 103 0.77 -4.26 4.19
N ILE A 104 1.50 -4.23 5.30
CA ILE A 104 1.56 -3.06 6.18
C ILE A 104 2.63 -2.12 5.66
N LEU A 105 2.21 -0.95 5.22
CA LEU A 105 3.11 0.07 4.66
C LEU A 105 3.94 0.73 5.76
N ASN A 106 5.24 0.91 5.52
CA ASN A 106 6.13 1.69 6.38
C ASN A 106 5.99 3.18 6.01
N GLN A 107 5.03 3.84 6.62
CA GLN A 107 4.68 5.23 6.35
C GLN A 107 5.44 6.21 7.27
N ASP A 108 5.50 7.48 6.87
CA ASP A 108 6.05 8.55 7.71
C ASP A 108 5.21 8.71 8.99
N LEU A 109 5.91 8.78 10.13
CA LEU A 109 5.24 8.82 11.44
C LEU A 109 4.36 10.05 11.61
N TRP A 110 4.80 11.23 11.13
CA TRP A 110 4.03 12.46 11.23
C TRP A 110 2.77 12.41 10.39
N GLU A 111 2.88 11.95 9.15
CA GLU A 111 1.73 11.74 8.26
C GLU A 111 0.73 10.75 8.87
N MET A 112 1.21 9.67 9.49
CA MET A 112 0.38 8.68 10.19
C MET A 112 -0.37 9.29 11.37
N ILE A 113 0.28 10.09 12.19
CA ILE A 113 -0.35 10.76 13.36
C ILE A 113 -1.46 11.70 12.89
N ILE A 114 -1.20 12.56 11.91
CA ILE A 114 -2.18 13.50 11.37
C ILE A 114 -3.36 12.76 10.75
N SER A 115 -3.10 11.73 9.95
CA SER A 115 -4.14 10.91 9.32
C SER A 115 -5.00 10.19 10.36
N TYR A 116 -4.40 9.68 11.43
CA TYR A 116 -5.11 9.05 12.53
C TYR A 116 -6.05 10.03 13.25
N ILE A 117 -5.58 11.24 13.55
CA ILE A 117 -6.41 12.29 14.17
C ILE A 117 -7.61 12.63 13.27
N ILE A 118 -7.38 12.81 11.97
CA ILE A 118 -8.43 13.11 11.00
C ILE A 118 -9.42 11.92 10.87
N SER A 119 -8.95 10.70 11.02
CA SER A 119 -9.76 9.49 10.87
C SER A 119 -10.76 9.28 12.02
N ALA A 120 -10.57 9.92 13.17
CA ALA A 120 -11.44 9.75 14.32
C ALA A 120 -12.90 10.13 13.99
N ASN A 121 -13.83 9.19 14.20
CA ASN A 121 -15.24 9.34 13.90
C ASN A 121 -15.52 9.85 12.47
N ASN A 122 -14.85 9.27 11.48
CA ASN A 122 -14.86 9.73 10.10
C ASN A 122 -14.96 8.53 9.14
N ASN A 123 -15.11 8.79 7.83
CA ASN A 123 -15.12 7.76 6.79
C ASN A 123 -14.01 8.03 5.74
N ILE A 124 -13.62 6.98 5.03
CA ILE A 124 -12.48 7.04 4.10
C ILE A 124 -12.61 8.15 3.04
N PRO A 125 -13.73 8.34 2.33
CA PRO A 125 -13.84 9.41 1.34
C PRO A 125 -13.64 10.80 1.93
N ARG A 126 -14.19 11.06 3.11
CA ARG A 126 -14.04 12.35 3.79
C ARG A 126 -12.63 12.55 4.32
N ILE A 127 -11.99 11.52 4.86
CA ILE A 127 -10.59 11.55 5.30
C ILE A 127 -9.68 11.92 4.13
N LYS A 128 -9.81 11.23 2.99
CA LYS A 128 -9.06 11.53 1.76
C LYS A 128 -9.22 12.98 1.33
N GLY A 129 -10.44 13.49 1.30
CA GLY A 129 -10.72 14.87 0.92
C GLY A 129 -10.11 15.91 1.88
N ILE A 130 -10.07 15.63 3.19
CA ILE A 130 -9.43 16.51 4.18
C ILE A 130 -7.91 16.50 3.97
N ILE A 131 -7.29 15.34 3.86
CA ILE A 131 -5.85 15.18 3.67
C ILE A 131 -5.40 15.85 2.37
N GLU A 132 -6.14 15.69 1.29
CA GLU A 132 -5.86 16.36 0.02
C GLU A 132 -5.83 17.90 0.16
N ARG A 133 -6.80 18.47 0.88
CA ARG A 133 -6.83 19.92 1.12
C ARG A 133 -5.69 20.41 2.01
N LEU A 134 -5.28 19.61 3.00
CA LEU A 134 -4.14 19.95 3.87
C LEU A 134 -2.80 19.83 3.16
N SER A 135 -2.71 19.02 2.11
CA SER A 135 -1.47 18.75 1.37
C SER A 135 -1.20 19.74 0.24
N LYS A 136 -2.10 20.69 0.02
CA LYS A 136 -1.95 21.81 -0.94
C LYS A 136 -1.25 22.99 -0.32
#